data_4e4a2d217804e21401bd8e4e3eb058d4
#
_entry.id   4e4a2d217804e21401bd8e4e3eb058d4
#
_cell.length_a   1.000
_cell.length_b   1.000
_cell.length_c   1.000
_cell.angle_alpha   90.00
_cell.angle_beta   90.00
_cell.angle_gamma   90.00
#
_symmetry.space_group_name_H-M   'P 1'
#
loop_
_entity.id
_entity.type
_entity.pdbx_description
1 polymer ?
#
loop_
_entity_poly.entity_id
_entity_poly.type
_entity_poly.pdbx_seq_one_letter_code
_entity_poly.pdbx_strand_id
1 'polypeptide(L)' 'MASYHHGDLRRVLLSTAAEAIAESGPAALSLRELARRAGVSHAAPAHHFGDKAGLLTAFATQGFDLLADALRQAGDDLL' A
#
# COMPACT_ATOMS: atom_id res chain seq x y z
N MET A 1 -12.93 -18.15 8.17
CA MET A 1 -12.76 -17.50 6.86
C MET A 1 -12.63 -16.00 7.04
N ALA A 2 -11.58 -15.44 6.52
CA ALA A 2 -11.37 -14.00 6.64
C ALA A 2 -12.25 -13.27 5.64
N SER A 3 -13.04 -12.32 6.11
CA SER A 3 -13.75 -11.40 5.24
C SER A 3 -13.04 -10.05 5.33
N TYR A 4 -12.78 -9.45 4.18
CA TYR A 4 -12.10 -8.17 4.15
C TYR A 4 -13.09 -7.06 4.38
N HIS A 5 -12.84 -6.23 5.37
CA HIS A 5 -13.49 -4.94 5.51
C HIS A 5 -12.79 -3.95 4.58
N HIS A 6 -13.47 -2.86 4.22
CA HIS A 6 -12.91 -1.88 3.29
C HIS A 6 -11.54 -1.36 3.73
N GLY A 7 -11.39 -1.07 5.02
CA GLY A 7 -10.11 -0.59 5.54
C GLY A 7 -9.01 -1.64 5.46
N ASP A 8 -9.37 -2.89 5.71
CA ASP A 8 -8.42 -3.99 5.66
C ASP A 8 -7.97 -4.28 4.23
N LEU A 9 -8.86 -4.21 3.26
CA LEU A 9 -8.49 -4.42 1.87
C LEU A 9 -7.53 -3.36 1.37
N ARG A 10 -7.77 -2.10 1.72
CA ARG A 10 -6.84 -1.02 1.37
C ARG A 10 -5.45 -1.31 1.93
N ARG A 11 -5.36 -1.73 3.18
CA ARG A 11 -4.10 -2.09 3.81
C ARG A 11 -3.42 -3.26 3.11
N VAL A 12 -4.19 -4.29 2.76
CA VAL A 12 -3.66 -5.45 2.03
C VAL A 12 -3.12 -5.03 0.68
N LEU A 13 -3.84 -4.16 -0.04
CA LEU A 13 -3.38 -3.68 -1.33
C LEU A 13 -2.08 -2.87 -1.21
N LEU A 14 -1.96 -2.04 -0.19
CA LEU A 14 -0.73 -1.26 0.02
C LEU A 14 0.44 -2.15 0.42
N SER A 15 0.22 -3.16 1.26
CA SER A 15 1.25 -4.13 1.62
C SER A 15 1.70 -4.93 0.41
N THR A 16 0.76 -5.36 -0.42
CA THR A 16 1.06 -6.12 -1.62
C THR A 16 1.84 -5.26 -2.62
N ALA A 17 1.46 -3.99 -2.75
CA ALA A 17 2.19 -3.05 -3.59
C ALA A 17 3.64 -2.87 -3.10
N ALA A 18 3.83 -2.77 -1.79
CA ALA A 18 5.17 -2.64 -1.21
C ALA A 18 6.05 -3.84 -1.57
N GLU A 19 5.51 -5.05 -1.48
CA GLU A 19 6.22 -6.26 -1.85
C GLU A 19 6.60 -6.25 -3.33
N ALA A 20 5.64 -5.89 -4.19
CA ALA A 20 5.88 -5.85 -5.63
C ALA A 20 6.95 -4.82 -6.00
N ILE A 21 6.90 -3.66 -5.37
CA ILE A 21 7.88 -2.60 -5.61
C ILE A 21 9.27 -3.03 -5.14
N ALA A 22 9.35 -3.71 -4.00
CA ALA A 22 10.62 -4.22 -3.50
C ALA A 22 11.25 -5.25 -4.44
N GLU A 23 10.42 -6.06 -5.09
CA GLU A 23 10.90 -7.08 -6.01
C GLU A 23 11.34 -6.53 -7.36
N SER A 24 10.56 -5.62 -7.93
CA SER A 24 10.70 -5.25 -9.34
C SER A 24 10.67 -3.75 -9.60
N GLY A 25 10.55 -2.94 -8.57
CA GLY A 25 10.48 -1.50 -8.69
C GLY A 25 9.09 -1.00 -9.04
N PRO A 26 8.83 0.30 -8.85
CA PRO A 26 7.50 0.86 -9.07
C PRO A 26 7.09 0.89 -10.54
N ALA A 27 8.05 0.93 -11.47
CA ALA A 27 7.74 0.97 -12.90
C ALA A 27 7.06 -0.30 -13.39
N ALA A 28 7.38 -1.44 -12.78
CA ALA A 28 6.81 -2.73 -13.18
C ALA A 28 5.42 -2.99 -12.60
N LEU A 29 5.00 -2.20 -11.63
CA LEU A 29 3.72 -2.41 -10.95
C LEU A 29 2.58 -1.80 -11.76
N SER A 30 1.49 -2.56 -11.89
CA SER A 30 0.23 -2.07 -12.45
C SER A 30 -0.90 -2.39 -11.50
N LEU A 31 -2.04 -1.70 -11.63
CA LEU A 31 -3.22 -2.03 -10.83
C LEU A 31 -3.70 -3.45 -11.08
N ARG A 32 -3.58 -3.91 -12.33
CA ARG A 32 -3.99 -5.26 -12.69
C ARG A 32 -3.10 -6.30 -12.00
N GLU A 33 -1.80 -6.10 -12.02
CA GLU A 33 -0.86 -7.00 -11.34
C GLU A 33 -1.09 -6.97 -9.83
N LEU A 34 -1.39 -5.80 -9.28
CA LEU A 34 -1.70 -5.67 -7.86
C LEU A 34 -2.94 -6.49 -7.50
N ALA A 35 -4.00 -6.38 -8.29
CA ALA A 35 -5.22 -7.17 -8.08
C ALA A 35 -4.93 -8.66 -8.13
N ARG A 36 -4.14 -9.09 -9.11
CA ARG A 36 -3.75 -10.48 -9.25
C ARG A 36 -3.00 -10.98 -8.03
N ARG A 37 -2.01 -10.24 -7.57
CA ARG A 37 -1.20 -10.64 -6.40
C ARG A 37 -2.04 -10.68 -5.13
N ALA A 38 -2.95 -9.74 -4.96
CA ALA A 38 -3.80 -9.67 -3.78
C ALA A 38 -4.96 -10.65 -3.81
N GLY A 39 -5.21 -11.29 -4.95
CA GLY A 39 -6.30 -12.24 -5.09
C GLY A 39 -7.68 -11.59 -5.07
N VAL A 40 -7.81 -10.38 -5.59
CA VAL A 40 -9.05 -9.63 -5.61
C VAL A 40 -9.47 -9.30 -7.04
N SER A 41 -10.67 -8.74 -7.20
CA SER A 41 -11.16 -8.38 -8.53
C SER A 41 -10.29 -7.28 -9.13
N HIS A 42 -10.22 -7.25 -10.46
CA HIS A 42 -9.42 -6.24 -11.17
C HIS A 42 -9.91 -4.82 -10.90
N ALA A 43 -11.17 -4.65 -10.52
CA ALA A 43 -11.74 -3.35 -10.22
C ALA A 43 -11.35 -2.81 -8.85
N ALA A 44 -10.96 -3.68 -7.93
CA ALA A 44 -10.72 -3.29 -6.55
C ALA A 44 -9.62 -2.23 -6.38
N PRO A 45 -8.42 -2.39 -6.99
CA PRO A 45 -7.40 -1.35 -6.86
C PRO A 45 -7.82 -0.01 -7.44
N ALA A 46 -8.51 -0.01 -8.59
CA ALA A 46 -9.00 1.23 -9.18
C ALA A 46 -10.06 1.88 -8.30
N HIS A 47 -10.90 1.08 -7.64
CA HIS A 47 -11.92 1.59 -6.73
C HIS A 47 -11.26 2.32 -5.54
N HIS A 48 -10.18 1.79 -5.01
CA HIS A 48 -9.50 2.38 -3.85
C HIS A 48 -8.57 3.53 -4.21
N PHE A 49 -7.89 3.46 -5.35
CA PHE A 49 -6.80 4.39 -5.65
C PHE A 49 -7.02 5.21 -6.92
N GLY A 50 -7.98 4.84 -7.74
CA GLY A 50 -8.26 5.51 -9.00
C GLY A 50 -7.36 5.01 -10.13
N ASP A 51 -6.09 5.36 -10.08
CA ASP A 51 -5.11 4.94 -11.07
C ASP A 51 -3.76 4.65 -10.38
N LYS A 52 -2.75 4.33 -11.19
CA LYS A 52 -1.43 4.03 -10.65
C LYS A 52 -0.83 5.21 -9.89
N ALA A 53 -1.03 6.42 -10.40
CA ALA A 53 -0.53 7.61 -9.70
C ALA A 53 -1.18 7.74 -8.32
N GLY A 54 -2.48 7.48 -8.22
CA GLY A 54 -3.19 7.48 -6.94
C GLY A 54 -2.68 6.42 -5.99
N LEU A 55 -2.38 5.23 -6.51
CA LEU A 55 -1.80 4.15 -5.72
C LEU A 55 -0.42 4.55 -5.17
N LEU A 56 0.44 5.11 -6.01
CA LEU A 56 1.78 5.51 -5.58
C LEU A 56 1.72 6.66 -4.59
N THR A 57 0.78 7.57 -4.74
CA THR A 57 0.55 8.66 -3.79
C THR A 57 0.13 8.10 -2.43
N ALA A 58 -0.80 7.16 -2.41
CA ALA A 58 -1.26 6.53 -1.17
C ALA A 58 -0.12 5.77 -0.49
N PHE A 59 0.68 5.07 -1.28
CA PHE A 59 1.84 4.34 -0.78
C PHE A 59 2.86 5.29 -0.15
N ALA A 60 3.16 6.40 -0.81
CA ALA A 60 4.09 7.40 -0.29
C ALA A 60 3.56 8.04 1.00
N THR A 61 2.27 8.35 1.04
CA THR A 61 1.65 8.93 2.24
C THR A 61 1.78 7.99 3.42
N GLN A 62 1.50 6.70 3.21
CA GLN A 62 1.65 5.71 4.27
C GLN A 62 3.10 5.62 4.74
N GLY A 63 4.04 5.65 3.81
CA GLY A 63 5.46 5.64 4.15
C GLY A 63 5.89 6.83 4.98
N PHE A 64 5.41 8.02 4.64
CA PHE A 64 5.69 9.22 5.44
C PHE A 64 5.10 9.12 6.83
N ASP A 65 3.89 8.61 6.96
CA ASP A 65 3.25 8.43 8.28
C ASP A 65 4.06 7.47 9.15
N LEU A 66 4.51 6.36 8.58
CA LEU A 66 5.33 5.40 9.30
C LEU A 66 6.67 6.01 9.73
N LEU A 67 7.28 6.81 8.86
CA LEU A 67 8.54 7.49 9.18
C LEU A 67 8.33 8.50 10.31
N ALA A 68 7.25 9.28 10.24
CA ALA A 68 6.95 10.26 11.26
C ALA A 68 6.75 9.59 12.63
N ASP A 69 6.06 8.46 12.66
CA ASP A 69 5.87 7.70 13.89
C ASP A 69 7.19 7.19 14.44
N ALA A 70 8.05 6.67 13.57
CA ALA A 70 9.36 6.17 13.98
C ALA A 70 10.24 7.28 14.55
N LEU A 71 10.20 8.46 13.94
CA LEU A 71 10.97 9.60 14.42
C LEU A 71 10.46 10.11 15.78
N ARG A 72 9.14 10.10 15.97
CA ARG A 72 8.57 10.48 17.27
C ARG A 72 9.00 9.51 18.35
N GLN A 73 8.97 8.20 18.07
CA GLN A 73 9.41 7.19 19.03
C GLN A 73 10.89 7.34 19.37
N ALA A 74 11.72 7.59 18.35
CA ALA A 74 13.15 7.81 18.57
C ALA A 74 13.40 9.05 19.42
N GLY A 75 12.64 10.12 19.19
CA GLY A 75 12.73 11.33 19.99
C GLY A 75 12.35 11.09 21.43
N ASP A 76 11.30 10.33 21.68
CA ASP A 76 10.87 9.97 23.03
C ASP A 76 11.94 9.14 23.75
N ASP A 77 12.58 8.24 23.04
CA ASP A 77 13.64 7.40 23.60
C ASP A 77 14.89 8.22 23.98
N LEU A 78 15.12 9.33 23.29
CA LEU A 78 16.26 10.19 23.56
C LEU A 78 16.03 11.14 24.75
N LEU A 79 14.79 11.33 25.15
CA LEU A 79 14.45 12.20 26.26
C LEU A 79 14.41 11.42 27.57
#